data_673a13675d5fd4c45183408d0250ae8d
#
_entry.id   673a13675d5fd4c45183408d0250ae8d
#
_cell.length_a   1.000
_cell.length_b   1.000
_cell.length_c   1.000
_cell.angle_alpha   90.00
_cell.angle_beta   90.00
_cell.angle_gamma   90.00
#
_symmetry.space_group_name_H-M   'P 1'
#
loop_
_entity.id
_entity.type
_entity.pdbx_description
1 polymer ?
#
loop_
_entity_poly.entity_id
_entity_poly.type
_entity_poly.pdbx_seq_one_letter_code
_entity_poly.pdbx_strand_id
1 'polypeptide(L)'
;MNIKELELNFKKNIFRNEDDIKIHFHSDIVKPLLIELNPDMLNQYKSEDVLISGGRTDATFQNISFELKKENYFSKEKGINEALYGRNELDHGLYDYIISNAGINVNDKDEIIIKKIMRGIGVGFDGKKFVFARFIASPQKNRLDTSKVKLKIDNPLNLDFIYEVKEFQPGLKRLALLLKQQEKCTLNKSTLCSVIHPKSEFVRKSIYLIYQNLRKN
;
A
#
# COMPACT_ATOMS: atom_id res chain seq x y z
N MET A 1 -10.89 4.34 16.95
CA MET A 1 -10.04 5.41 16.37
C MET A 1 -10.86 6.60 15.89
N ASN A 2 -10.51 7.81 16.32
CA ASN A 2 -11.17 9.05 15.90
C ASN A 2 -10.41 9.70 14.73
N ILE A 3 -10.84 9.39 13.49
CA ILE A 3 -10.25 9.94 12.25
C ILE A 3 -10.24 11.48 12.25
N LYS A 4 -11.28 12.12 12.83
CA LYS A 4 -11.34 13.59 12.92
C LYS A 4 -10.27 14.15 13.84
N GLU A 5 -9.95 13.46 14.91
CA GLU A 5 -8.90 13.86 15.85
C GLU A 5 -7.51 13.76 15.22
N LEU A 6 -7.22 12.67 14.48
CA LEU A 6 -5.98 12.56 13.72
C LEU A 6 -5.84 13.68 12.67
N GLU A 7 -6.92 13.97 11.95
CA GLU A 7 -6.94 15.08 10.99
C GLU A 7 -6.64 16.43 11.68
N LEU A 8 -7.31 16.70 12.80
CA LEU A 8 -7.11 17.94 13.55
C LEU A 8 -5.68 18.06 14.07
N ASN A 9 -5.11 16.98 14.60
CA ASN A 9 -3.74 16.99 15.11
C ASN A 9 -2.74 17.22 13.98
N PHE A 10 -2.89 16.53 12.84
CA PHE A 10 -2.03 16.72 11.68
C PHE A 10 -2.12 18.16 11.14
N LYS A 11 -3.33 18.71 10.99
CA LYS A 11 -3.55 20.07 10.43
C LYS A 11 -3.11 21.22 11.34
N LYS A 12 -2.77 20.98 12.61
CA LYS A 12 -2.17 21.99 13.49
C LYS A 12 -0.71 22.29 13.15
N ASN A 13 -0.06 21.39 12.41
CA ASN A 13 1.34 21.54 12.06
C ASN A 13 1.51 22.53 10.90
N ILE A 14 2.66 23.18 10.88
CA ILE A 14 3.09 24.07 9.79
C ILE A 14 4.12 23.29 8.97
N PHE A 15 3.82 23.08 7.70
CA PHE A 15 4.70 22.33 6.79
C PHE A 15 5.50 23.33 5.94
N ARG A 16 6.80 23.41 6.16
CA ARG A 16 7.73 24.29 5.41
C ARG A 16 8.29 23.59 4.17
N ASN A 17 8.44 22.28 4.25
CA ASN A 17 9.03 21.46 3.21
C ASN A 17 8.43 20.04 3.22
N GLU A 18 8.96 19.17 2.37
CA GLU A 18 8.56 17.77 2.26
C GLU A 18 8.93 16.96 3.50
N ASP A 19 10.06 17.26 4.13
CA ASP A 19 10.51 16.51 5.32
C ASP A 19 9.60 16.75 6.53
N ASP A 20 9.08 17.97 6.68
CA ASP A 20 8.07 18.24 7.72
C ASP A 20 6.83 17.35 7.51
N ILE A 21 6.38 17.16 6.26
CA ILE A 21 5.26 16.26 5.95
C ILE A 21 5.61 14.80 6.26
N LYS A 22 6.83 14.34 5.94
CA LYS A 22 7.28 12.97 6.26
C LYS A 22 7.25 12.70 7.76
N ILE A 23 7.81 13.62 8.55
CA ILE A 23 7.86 13.51 10.00
C ILE A 23 6.46 13.44 10.59
N HIS A 24 5.59 14.38 10.22
CA HIS A 24 4.23 14.46 10.77
C HIS A 24 3.31 13.38 10.22
N PHE A 25 3.49 12.94 8.99
CA PHE A 25 2.77 11.78 8.46
C PHE A 25 3.07 10.52 9.28
N HIS A 26 4.36 10.31 9.60
CA HIS A 26 4.74 9.18 10.45
C HIS A 26 4.22 9.33 11.88
N SER A 27 4.49 10.48 12.56
CA SER A 27 4.19 10.67 13.98
C SER A 27 2.70 10.81 14.28
N ASP A 28 1.96 11.54 13.45
CA ASP A 28 0.61 11.99 13.75
C ASP A 28 -0.46 11.18 13.04
N ILE A 29 -0.08 10.40 11.99
CA ILE A 29 -1.01 9.56 11.22
C ILE A 29 -0.65 8.08 11.35
N VAL A 30 0.51 7.65 10.83
CA VAL A 30 0.83 6.23 10.71
C VAL A 30 1.03 5.57 12.08
N LYS A 31 1.87 6.16 12.92
CA LYS A 31 2.16 5.63 14.26
C LYS A 31 0.91 5.46 15.13
N PRO A 32 0.03 6.46 15.28
CA PRO A 32 -1.22 6.27 16.03
C PRO A 32 -2.12 5.18 15.44
N LEU A 33 -2.24 5.10 14.11
CA LEU A 33 -3.02 4.07 13.43
C LEU A 33 -2.49 2.66 13.73
N LEU A 34 -1.17 2.47 13.62
CA LEU A 34 -0.55 1.16 13.86
C LEU A 34 -0.63 0.76 15.34
N ILE A 35 -0.42 1.69 16.28
CA ILE A 35 -0.52 1.41 17.72
C ILE A 35 -1.95 0.98 18.09
N GLU A 36 -2.98 1.62 17.52
CA GLU A 36 -4.36 1.24 17.79
C GLU A 36 -4.73 -0.12 17.20
N LEU A 37 -4.20 -0.44 16.02
CA LEU A 37 -4.45 -1.75 15.40
C LEU A 37 -3.69 -2.85 16.12
N ASN A 38 -2.39 -2.73 16.18
CA ASN A 38 -1.49 -3.67 16.84
C ASN A 38 -0.10 -3.03 17.00
N PRO A 39 0.35 -2.73 18.23
CA PRO A 39 1.65 -2.08 18.47
C PRO A 39 2.85 -2.82 17.84
N ASP A 40 2.80 -4.15 17.72
CA ASP A 40 3.87 -4.95 17.11
C ASP A 40 4.07 -4.63 15.62
N MET A 41 3.04 -4.08 14.96
CA MET A 41 3.11 -3.67 13.55
C MET A 41 4.02 -2.46 13.35
N LEU A 42 4.23 -1.64 14.38
CA LEU A 42 5.09 -0.45 14.28
C LEU A 42 6.52 -0.79 13.87
N ASN A 43 7.04 -1.93 14.33
CA ASN A 43 8.39 -2.40 14.00
C ASN A 43 8.55 -2.80 12.52
N GLN A 44 7.45 -2.92 11.78
CA GLN A 44 7.45 -3.28 10.35
C GLN A 44 7.37 -2.04 9.45
N TYR A 45 7.12 -0.86 10.02
CA TYR A 45 7.18 0.41 9.29
C TYR A 45 8.64 0.85 9.19
N LYS A 46 9.11 1.00 7.97
CA LYS A 46 10.46 1.45 7.67
C LYS A 46 10.39 2.80 6.97
N SER A 47 11.09 3.79 7.51
CA SER A 47 11.32 5.07 6.84
C SER A 47 12.56 4.94 5.95
N GLU A 48 12.53 5.53 4.75
CA GLU A 48 13.65 5.58 3.80
C GLU A 48 14.23 4.20 3.44
N ASP A 49 13.39 3.30 2.92
CA ASP A 49 13.84 1.99 2.47
C ASP A 49 14.55 2.07 1.11
N VAL A 50 15.70 1.39 0.99
CA VAL A 50 16.48 1.34 -0.25
C VAL A 50 15.89 0.28 -1.17
N LEU A 51 15.61 0.66 -2.41
CA LEU A 51 15.07 -0.22 -3.43
C LEU A 51 16.16 -1.05 -4.11
N ILE A 52 15.81 -2.25 -4.56
CA ILE A 52 16.68 -3.10 -5.39
C ILE A 52 17.05 -2.39 -6.70
N SER A 53 16.16 -1.53 -7.21
CA SER A 53 16.40 -0.70 -8.42
C SER A 53 17.35 0.48 -8.22
N GLY A 54 17.86 0.71 -7.00
CA GLY A 54 18.80 1.79 -6.70
C GLY A 54 18.18 3.11 -6.26
N GLY A 55 16.83 3.20 -6.15
CA GLY A 55 16.12 4.35 -5.59
C GLY A 55 15.82 4.21 -4.09
N ARG A 56 15.19 5.22 -3.50
CA ARG A 56 14.69 5.18 -2.12
C ARG A 56 13.22 5.52 -2.09
N THR A 57 12.43 4.74 -1.35
CA THR A 57 11.05 5.12 -1.00
C THR A 57 11.10 6.00 0.25
N ASP A 58 10.12 6.87 0.41
CA ASP A 58 10.00 7.64 1.66
C ASP A 58 9.69 6.75 2.86
N ALA A 59 8.88 5.70 2.65
CA ALA A 59 8.64 4.68 3.65
C ALA A 59 8.04 3.40 3.03
N THR A 60 8.15 2.29 3.76
CA THR A 60 7.46 1.03 3.44
C THR A 60 6.78 0.45 4.67
N PHE A 61 5.69 -0.26 4.45
CA PHE A 61 5.00 -1.04 5.46
C PHE A 61 4.44 -2.30 4.81
N GLN A 62 5.10 -3.43 5.00
CA GLN A 62 4.79 -4.69 4.32
C GLN A 62 4.76 -4.51 2.79
N ASN A 63 3.60 -4.69 2.14
CA ASN A 63 3.40 -4.49 0.71
C ASN A 63 2.91 -3.08 0.33
N ILE A 64 2.93 -2.14 1.27
CA ILE A 64 2.58 -0.74 1.02
C ILE A 64 3.88 0.06 0.89
N SER A 65 4.00 0.81 -0.21
CA SER A 65 5.07 1.78 -0.46
C SER A 65 4.50 3.19 -0.39
N PHE A 66 5.21 4.09 0.28
CA PHE A 66 4.78 5.48 0.47
C PHE A 66 5.65 6.43 -0.35
N GLU A 67 5.01 7.45 -0.91
CA GLU A 67 5.62 8.58 -1.58
C GLU A 67 5.04 9.87 -0.99
N LEU A 68 5.86 10.63 -0.29
CA LEU A 68 5.43 11.84 0.40
C LEU A 68 5.93 13.07 -0.36
N LYS A 69 5.08 14.06 -0.50
CA LYS A 69 5.36 15.28 -1.26
C LYS A 69 5.02 16.51 -0.42
N LYS A 70 5.64 17.63 -0.76
CA LYS A 70 5.32 18.93 -0.16
C LYS A 70 3.84 19.27 -0.33
N GLU A 71 3.34 20.11 0.55
CA GLU A 71 1.93 20.48 0.59
C GLU A 71 1.40 21.00 -0.76
N ASN A 72 0.18 20.60 -1.11
CA ASN A 72 -0.52 20.93 -2.37
C ASN A 72 0.14 20.39 -3.65
N TYR A 73 1.06 19.44 -3.57
CA TYR A 73 1.74 18.89 -4.75
C TYR A 73 0.75 18.19 -5.70
N PHE A 74 -0.27 17.52 -5.16
CA PHE A 74 -1.32 16.81 -5.90
C PHE A 74 -2.49 17.72 -6.33
N SER A 75 -2.32 19.03 -6.22
CA SER A 75 -3.30 19.98 -6.77
C SER A 75 -3.33 19.99 -8.30
N LYS A 76 -2.24 19.59 -8.95
CA LYS A 76 -2.07 19.52 -10.39
C LYS A 76 -1.80 18.08 -10.83
N GLU A 77 -2.31 17.71 -11.99
CA GLU A 77 -2.09 16.39 -12.61
C GLU A 77 -0.61 16.07 -12.77
N LYS A 78 0.21 17.07 -13.11
CA LYS A 78 1.67 16.90 -13.20
C LYS A 78 2.27 16.36 -11.89
N GLY A 79 1.88 16.91 -10.73
CA GLY A 79 2.38 16.43 -9.44
C GLY A 79 1.95 15.00 -9.12
N ILE A 80 0.72 14.63 -9.50
CA ILE A 80 0.24 13.25 -9.37
C ILE A 80 1.06 12.32 -10.27
N ASN A 81 1.29 12.68 -11.53
CA ASN A 81 2.07 11.88 -12.47
C ASN A 81 3.52 11.71 -12.01
N GLU A 82 4.13 12.75 -11.45
CA GLU A 82 5.48 12.67 -10.89
C GLU A 82 5.55 11.73 -9.68
N ALA A 83 4.57 11.74 -8.80
CA ALA A 83 4.50 10.79 -7.69
C ALA A 83 4.24 9.34 -8.14
N LEU A 84 3.51 9.16 -9.24
CA LEU A 84 3.23 7.83 -9.80
C LEU A 84 4.42 7.24 -10.56
N TYR A 85 5.13 8.05 -11.35
CA TYR A 85 6.10 7.57 -12.34
C TYR A 85 7.50 8.17 -12.22
N GLY A 86 7.74 9.07 -11.24
CA GLY A 86 8.96 9.87 -11.15
C GLY A 86 8.96 11.08 -12.11
N ARG A 87 9.89 12.01 -11.91
CA ARG A 87 10.01 13.25 -12.72
C ARG A 87 10.68 13.04 -14.05
N ASN A 88 11.58 12.06 -14.12
CA ASN A 88 12.36 11.71 -15.29
C ASN A 88 12.76 10.21 -15.23
N GLU A 89 13.53 9.73 -16.19
CA GLU A 89 13.92 8.32 -16.28
C GLU A 89 14.80 7.83 -15.12
N LEU A 90 15.46 8.74 -14.40
CA LEU A 90 16.34 8.42 -13.27
C LEU A 90 15.61 8.54 -11.90
N ASP A 91 14.42 9.12 -11.90
CA ASP A 91 13.62 9.31 -10.70
C ASP A 91 12.51 8.25 -10.63
N HIS A 92 12.30 7.69 -9.47
CA HIS A 92 11.35 6.60 -9.23
C HIS A 92 10.06 7.14 -8.62
N GLY A 93 8.95 6.49 -8.93
CA GLY A 93 7.65 6.79 -8.35
C GLY A 93 6.98 5.54 -7.78
N LEU A 94 5.73 5.66 -7.38
CA LEU A 94 4.94 4.56 -6.79
C LEU A 94 4.90 3.32 -7.68
N TYR A 95 4.94 3.50 -9.00
CA TYR A 95 5.01 2.40 -9.96
C TYR A 95 6.23 1.50 -9.70
N ASP A 96 7.42 2.10 -9.64
CA ASP A 96 8.67 1.39 -9.44
C ASP A 96 8.76 0.84 -8.01
N TYR A 97 8.28 1.60 -7.03
CA TYR A 97 8.29 1.21 -5.62
C TYR A 97 7.44 -0.04 -5.35
N ILE A 98 6.26 -0.14 -5.96
CA ILE A 98 5.41 -1.33 -5.82
C ILE A 98 6.11 -2.56 -6.39
N ILE A 99 6.73 -2.44 -7.57
CA ILE A 99 7.44 -3.55 -8.21
C ILE A 99 8.65 -3.98 -7.36
N SER A 100 9.45 -3.01 -6.91
CA SER A 100 10.65 -3.29 -6.08
C SER A 100 10.29 -3.91 -4.74
N ASN A 101 9.19 -3.47 -4.11
CA ASN A 101 8.72 -4.00 -2.82
C ASN A 101 7.97 -5.34 -2.96
N ALA A 102 7.69 -5.81 -4.18
CA ALA A 102 6.94 -7.05 -4.41
C ALA A 102 7.70 -8.33 -4.02
N GLY A 103 9.00 -8.24 -3.73
CA GLY A 103 9.82 -9.39 -3.32
C GLY A 103 9.93 -10.46 -4.44
N ILE A 104 10.13 -10.00 -5.67
CA ILE A 104 10.29 -10.87 -6.85
C ILE A 104 11.66 -11.55 -6.79
N ASN A 105 11.69 -12.86 -7.01
CA ASN A 105 12.92 -13.63 -7.12
C ASN A 105 13.19 -13.99 -8.58
N VAL A 106 14.47 -14.16 -8.94
CA VAL A 106 14.90 -14.49 -10.31
C VAL A 106 14.25 -15.79 -10.85
N ASN A 107 13.92 -16.71 -9.97
CA ASN A 107 13.32 -18.00 -10.33
C ASN A 107 11.79 -18.01 -10.28
N ASP A 108 11.14 -16.88 -10.00
CA ASP A 108 9.68 -16.80 -9.96
C ASP A 108 9.12 -16.94 -11.38
N LYS A 109 8.08 -17.78 -11.52
CA LYS A 109 7.29 -17.86 -12.75
C LYS A 109 6.40 -16.63 -12.90
N ASP A 110 6.05 -16.26 -14.12
CA ASP A 110 5.23 -15.08 -14.43
C ASP A 110 3.95 -14.98 -13.60
N GLU A 111 3.25 -16.09 -13.38
CA GLU A 111 2.06 -16.10 -12.52
C GLU A 111 2.33 -15.72 -11.06
N ILE A 112 3.51 -16.08 -10.55
CA ILE A 112 3.94 -15.72 -9.20
C ILE A 112 4.33 -14.25 -9.15
N ILE A 113 5.06 -13.77 -10.16
CA ILE A 113 5.44 -12.37 -10.32
C ILE A 113 4.18 -11.49 -10.36
N ILE A 114 3.22 -11.82 -11.23
CA ILE A 114 1.94 -11.13 -11.34
C ILE A 114 1.24 -11.05 -9.97
N LYS A 115 1.10 -12.17 -9.26
CA LYS A 115 0.45 -12.21 -7.94
C LYS A 115 1.18 -11.36 -6.90
N LYS A 116 2.51 -11.32 -6.93
CA LYS A 116 3.32 -10.52 -6.03
C LYS A 116 3.13 -9.03 -6.31
N ILE A 117 3.22 -8.59 -7.56
CA ILE A 117 3.02 -7.19 -7.97
C ILE A 117 1.60 -6.71 -7.65
N MET A 118 0.57 -7.51 -7.95
CA MET A 118 -0.82 -7.15 -7.68
C MET A 118 -1.18 -7.01 -6.19
N ARG A 119 -0.37 -7.55 -5.29
CA ARG A 119 -0.51 -7.35 -3.84
C ARG A 119 0.03 -6.00 -3.38
N GLY A 120 0.95 -5.42 -4.15
CA GLY A 120 1.59 -4.15 -3.83
C GLY A 120 0.60 -2.99 -3.91
N ILE A 121 0.75 -2.03 -3.00
CA ILE A 121 -0.07 -0.82 -2.92
C ILE A 121 0.87 0.37 -2.80
N GLY A 122 0.65 1.38 -3.64
CA GLY A 122 1.30 2.67 -3.53
C GLY A 122 0.39 3.67 -2.82
N VAL A 123 0.95 4.47 -1.92
CA VAL A 123 0.25 5.53 -1.22
C VAL A 123 1.07 6.81 -1.33
N GLY A 124 0.59 7.75 -2.14
CA GLY A 124 1.10 9.12 -2.18
C GLY A 124 0.36 10.00 -1.19
N PHE A 125 1.07 10.96 -0.57
CA PHE A 125 0.45 11.95 0.32
C PHE A 125 1.18 13.29 0.26
N ASP A 126 0.43 14.40 0.20
CA ASP A 126 0.98 15.76 0.11
C ASP A 126 0.49 16.70 1.24
N GLY A 127 0.04 16.16 2.34
CA GLY A 127 -0.53 16.93 3.45
C GLY A 127 -2.02 17.26 3.27
N LYS A 128 -2.58 17.19 2.06
CA LYS A 128 -4.00 17.48 1.77
C LYS A 128 -4.72 16.36 1.05
N LYS A 129 -4.03 15.68 0.13
CA LYS A 129 -4.60 14.64 -0.71
C LYS A 129 -3.79 13.36 -0.61
N PHE A 130 -4.50 12.27 -0.79
CA PHE A 130 -3.92 10.94 -0.94
C PHE A 130 -4.06 10.48 -2.39
N VAL A 131 -3.03 9.82 -2.89
CA VAL A 131 -3.03 9.06 -4.14
C VAL A 131 -2.85 7.60 -3.78
N PHE A 132 -3.79 6.74 -4.16
CA PHE A 132 -3.68 5.30 -3.97
C PHE A 132 -3.47 4.66 -5.33
N ALA A 133 -2.42 3.86 -5.47
CA ALA A 133 -2.07 3.22 -6.73
C ALA A 133 -1.86 1.71 -6.54
N ARG A 134 -2.16 0.92 -7.56
CA ARG A 134 -1.93 -0.52 -7.58
C ARG A 134 -1.95 -1.08 -8.99
N PHE A 135 -1.42 -2.28 -9.15
CA PHE A 135 -1.58 -3.07 -10.35
C PHE A 135 -2.82 -3.95 -10.27
N ILE A 136 -3.50 -4.11 -11.39
CA ILE A 136 -4.61 -5.06 -11.60
C ILE A 136 -4.35 -5.86 -12.87
N ALA A 137 -4.93 -7.05 -12.98
CA ALA A 137 -4.93 -7.79 -14.25
C ALA A 137 -5.68 -6.97 -15.30
N SER A 138 -5.08 -6.80 -16.48
CA SER A 138 -5.74 -6.13 -17.58
C SER A 138 -7.00 -6.88 -17.96
N PRO A 139 -8.17 -6.26 -17.99
CA PRO A 139 -9.35 -6.89 -18.53
C PRO A 139 -9.11 -7.17 -20.01
N GLN A 140 -9.41 -8.39 -20.46
CA GLN A 140 -9.35 -8.74 -21.87
C GLN A 140 -9.99 -7.61 -22.69
N LYS A 141 -9.36 -7.23 -23.80
CA LYS A 141 -9.54 -6.00 -24.63
C LYS A 141 -10.95 -5.44 -24.89
N ASN A 142 -12.01 -6.03 -24.37
CA ASN A 142 -13.39 -5.65 -24.66
C ASN A 142 -14.12 -4.85 -23.57
N ARG A 143 -13.46 -4.45 -22.48
CA ARG A 143 -14.13 -3.67 -21.41
C ARG A 143 -13.14 -2.72 -20.76
N LEU A 144 -13.26 -1.45 -21.10
CA LEU A 144 -12.84 -0.24 -20.39
C LEU A 144 -11.94 0.68 -21.20
N ASP A 145 -12.35 1.94 -21.16
CA ASP A 145 -11.62 3.08 -21.66
C ASP A 145 -10.26 3.18 -20.94
N THR A 146 -9.22 2.69 -21.58
CA THR A 146 -7.85 2.65 -21.07
C THR A 146 -7.10 3.95 -21.31
N SER A 147 -7.80 5.05 -21.67
CA SER A 147 -7.21 6.33 -22.04
C SER A 147 -6.40 7.03 -20.95
N LYS A 148 -6.40 6.51 -19.71
CA LYS A 148 -5.71 7.10 -18.54
C LYS A 148 -4.49 6.34 -18.07
N VAL A 149 -4.08 5.26 -18.71
CA VAL A 149 -2.93 4.45 -18.26
C VAL A 149 -1.78 4.57 -19.27
N LYS A 150 -0.82 5.43 -19.00
CA LYS A 150 0.47 5.43 -19.71
C LYS A 150 1.39 4.42 -19.02
N LEU A 151 1.57 3.26 -19.65
CA LEU A 151 2.62 2.32 -19.25
C LEU A 151 3.97 2.83 -19.72
N LYS A 152 4.94 2.93 -18.81
CA LYS A 152 6.33 3.32 -19.11
C LYS A 152 7.16 2.21 -19.78
N ILE A 153 6.67 0.97 -19.77
CA ILE A 153 7.37 -0.22 -20.25
C ILE A 153 6.39 -1.09 -21.02
N ASP A 154 6.85 -1.73 -22.09
CA ASP A 154 6.14 -2.87 -22.69
C ASP A 154 5.73 -3.83 -21.58
N ASN A 155 4.42 -4.05 -21.44
CA ASN A 155 3.85 -4.79 -20.32
C ASN A 155 3.68 -6.28 -20.68
N PRO A 156 4.73 -7.11 -20.60
CA PRO A 156 4.66 -8.52 -20.95
C PRO A 156 3.73 -9.30 -20.01
N LEU A 157 3.42 -8.74 -18.83
CA LEU A 157 2.62 -9.40 -17.80
C LEU A 157 1.12 -9.09 -17.86
N ASN A 158 0.67 -8.27 -18.82
CA ASN A 158 -0.74 -7.88 -18.95
C ASN A 158 -1.35 -7.29 -17.67
N LEU A 159 -0.62 -6.36 -17.03
CA LEU A 159 -1.07 -5.65 -15.84
C LEU A 159 -1.38 -4.19 -16.16
N ASP A 160 -2.49 -3.67 -15.68
CA ASP A 160 -2.82 -2.25 -15.72
C ASP A 160 -2.42 -1.60 -14.40
N PHE A 161 -1.79 -0.42 -14.48
CA PHE A 161 -1.49 0.40 -13.32
C PHE A 161 -2.59 1.45 -13.16
N ILE A 162 -3.37 1.35 -12.09
CA ILE A 162 -4.50 2.23 -11.80
C ILE A 162 -4.27 3.03 -10.53
N TYR A 163 -4.86 4.22 -10.48
CA TYR A 163 -4.82 5.06 -9.28
C TYR A 163 -6.15 5.76 -9.01
N GLU A 164 -6.33 6.19 -7.76
CA GLU A 164 -7.41 7.05 -7.32
C GLU A 164 -6.85 8.18 -6.43
N VAL A 165 -7.44 9.38 -6.54
CA VAL A 165 -7.10 10.52 -5.69
C VAL A 165 -8.23 10.76 -4.69
N LYS A 166 -7.88 10.98 -3.44
CA LYS A 166 -8.84 11.26 -2.35
C LYS A 166 -8.41 12.49 -1.56
N GLU A 167 -9.38 13.29 -1.17
CA GLU A 167 -9.18 14.35 -0.18
C GLU A 167 -8.77 13.75 1.18
N PHE A 168 -8.20 14.56 2.06
CA PHE A 168 -7.58 14.13 3.31
C PHE A 168 -8.43 13.12 4.10
N GLN A 169 -9.67 13.46 4.44
CA GLN A 169 -10.49 12.64 5.33
C GLN A 169 -10.89 11.28 4.72
N PRO A 170 -11.44 11.21 3.48
CA PRO A 170 -11.70 9.92 2.85
C PRO A 170 -10.41 9.14 2.56
N GLY A 171 -9.29 9.81 2.28
CA GLY A 171 -7.98 9.19 2.11
C GLY A 171 -7.47 8.56 3.40
N LEU A 172 -7.56 9.27 4.52
CA LEU A 172 -7.18 8.75 5.83
C LEU A 172 -8.01 7.52 6.25
N LYS A 173 -9.31 7.53 5.97
CA LYS A 173 -10.18 6.36 6.16
C LYS A 173 -9.72 5.17 5.32
N ARG A 174 -9.36 5.43 4.05
CA ARG A 174 -8.84 4.40 3.14
C ARG A 174 -7.51 3.83 3.62
N LEU A 175 -6.58 4.69 4.05
CA LEU A 175 -5.30 4.27 4.63
C LEU A 175 -5.51 3.38 5.87
N ALA A 176 -6.36 3.79 6.79
CA ALA A 176 -6.67 3.00 7.99
C ALA A 176 -7.21 1.59 7.65
N LEU A 177 -8.08 1.49 6.63
CA LEU A 177 -8.58 0.20 6.15
C LEU A 177 -7.47 -0.66 5.53
N LEU A 178 -6.56 -0.06 4.75
CA LEU A 178 -5.42 -0.76 4.16
C LEU A 178 -4.48 -1.30 5.24
N LEU A 179 -4.12 -0.49 6.22
CA LEU A 179 -3.29 -0.92 7.35
C LEU A 179 -3.96 -2.05 8.15
N LYS A 180 -5.27 -1.96 8.39
CA LYS A 180 -6.04 -3.02 9.05
C LYS A 180 -6.07 -4.32 8.24
N GLN A 181 -6.10 -4.24 6.92
CA GLN A 181 -5.99 -5.43 6.07
C GLN A 181 -4.62 -6.11 6.18
N GLN A 182 -3.55 -5.32 6.34
CA GLN A 182 -2.20 -5.84 6.54
C GLN A 182 -2.02 -6.52 7.90
N GLU A 183 -2.73 -6.10 8.94
CA GLU A 183 -2.71 -6.76 10.24
C GLU A 183 -3.01 -8.26 10.13
N LYS A 184 -3.97 -8.63 9.29
CA LYS A 184 -4.35 -10.03 9.06
C LYS A 184 -3.26 -10.86 8.38
N CYS A 185 -2.32 -10.21 7.69
CA CYS A 185 -1.21 -10.85 7.00
C CYS A 185 0.06 -10.91 7.86
N THR A 186 0.06 -10.28 9.02
CA THR A 186 1.22 -10.21 9.91
C THR A 186 1.32 -11.48 10.75
N LEU A 187 2.38 -12.26 10.54
CA LEU A 187 2.72 -13.42 11.38
C LEU A 187 3.41 -12.95 12.67
N ASN A 188 2.65 -12.44 13.59
CA ASN A 188 3.11 -12.18 14.96
C ASN A 188 2.41 -13.13 15.94
N LYS A 189 2.86 -13.12 17.20
CA LYS A 189 2.31 -13.99 18.26
C LYS A 189 0.78 -13.83 18.40
N SER A 190 0.28 -12.61 18.35
CA SER A 190 -1.16 -12.32 18.50
C SER A 190 -1.97 -12.85 17.33
N THR A 191 -1.56 -12.57 16.07
CA THR A 191 -2.27 -13.05 14.88
C THR A 191 -2.16 -14.58 14.76
N LEU A 192 -1.01 -15.15 15.08
CA LEU A 192 -0.86 -16.61 15.11
C LEU A 192 -1.82 -17.24 16.12
N CYS A 193 -1.85 -16.73 17.36
CA CYS A 193 -2.79 -17.21 18.39
C CYS A 193 -4.25 -17.08 17.95
N SER A 194 -4.63 -15.98 17.28
CA SER A 194 -5.99 -15.81 16.80
C SER A 194 -6.36 -16.80 15.68
N VAL A 195 -5.41 -17.14 14.80
CA VAL A 195 -5.61 -18.08 13.71
C VAL A 195 -5.74 -19.52 14.20
N ILE A 196 -4.88 -19.93 15.13
CA ILE A 196 -4.87 -21.31 15.67
C ILE A 196 -5.86 -21.53 16.83
N HIS A 197 -6.48 -20.47 17.34
CA HIS A 197 -7.45 -20.59 18.43
C HIS A 197 -8.63 -21.47 17.99
N PRO A 198 -9.11 -22.45 18.81
CA PRO A 198 -10.19 -23.36 18.42
C PRO A 198 -11.50 -22.69 18.02
N LYS A 199 -11.75 -21.47 18.53
CA LYS A 199 -12.92 -20.66 18.17
C LYS A 199 -12.70 -19.78 16.95
N SER A 200 -11.48 -19.75 16.37
CA SER A 200 -11.21 -18.94 15.17
C SER A 200 -12.01 -19.47 13.97
N GLU A 201 -12.44 -18.57 13.10
CA GLU A 201 -13.16 -18.92 11.89
C GLU A 201 -12.33 -19.84 10.96
N PHE A 202 -11.00 -19.62 10.92
CA PHE A 202 -10.08 -20.44 10.15
C PHE A 202 -10.09 -21.90 10.65
N VAL A 203 -9.90 -22.13 11.94
CA VAL A 203 -9.89 -23.49 12.52
C VAL A 203 -11.25 -24.16 12.33
N ARG A 204 -12.34 -23.44 12.56
CA ARG A 204 -13.70 -23.98 12.36
C ARG A 204 -13.97 -24.40 10.92
N LYS A 205 -13.57 -23.56 9.94
CA LYS A 205 -13.69 -23.89 8.51
C LYS A 205 -12.82 -25.07 8.13
N SER A 206 -11.59 -25.14 8.64
CA SER A 206 -10.68 -26.25 8.36
C SER A 206 -11.20 -27.59 8.91
N ILE A 207 -11.67 -27.60 10.16
CA ILE A 207 -12.31 -28.79 10.76
C ILE A 207 -13.56 -29.21 9.97
N TYR A 208 -14.39 -28.25 9.57
CA TYR A 208 -15.60 -28.54 8.76
C TYR A 208 -15.23 -29.19 7.41
N LEU A 209 -14.23 -28.68 6.71
CA LEU A 209 -13.77 -29.23 5.44
C LEU A 209 -13.19 -30.66 5.61
N ILE A 210 -12.41 -30.90 6.65
CA ILE A 210 -11.90 -32.25 6.97
C ILE A 210 -13.08 -33.20 7.23
N TYR A 211 -14.04 -32.81 8.05
CA TYR A 211 -15.22 -33.60 8.35
C TYR A 211 -16.06 -33.94 7.10
N GLN A 212 -16.26 -32.97 6.19
CA GLN A 212 -16.95 -33.16 4.92
C GLN A 212 -16.22 -34.17 4.01
N ASN A 213 -14.89 -34.11 3.98
CA ASN A 213 -14.09 -35.05 3.17
C ASN A 213 -14.11 -36.47 3.74
N LEU A 214 -14.11 -36.63 5.06
CA LEU A 214 -14.22 -37.92 5.72
C LEU A 214 -15.59 -38.60 5.54
N ARG A 215 -16.65 -37.82 5.28
CA ARG A 215 -18.01 -38.35 5.02
C ARG A 215 -18.21 -38.81 3.57
N LYS A 216 -17.35 -38.41 2.67
CA LYS A 216 -17.45 -38.76 1.24
C LYS A 216 -16.70 -40.05 0.89
N ASN A 217 -15.90 -40.56 1.81
CA ASN A 217 -15.24 -41.87 1.76
C ASN A 217 -15.97 -42.86 2.68
#